data_cf440bc08a95424088fc51efebac479d
#
_entry.id   cf440bc08a95424088fc51efebac479d
#
_cell.length_a   1.000
_cell.length_b   1.000
_cell.length_c   1.000
_cell.angle_alpha   90.00
_cell.angle_beta   90.00
_cell.angle_gamma   90.00
#
_symmetry.space_group_name_H-M   'P 1'
#
loop_
_entity.id
_entity.type
_entity.pdbx_description
1 polymer ?
#
loop_
_entity_poly.entity_id
_entity_poly.type
_entity_poly.pdbx_seq_one_letter_code
_entity_poly.pdbx_strand_id
1 'polypeptide(L)'
;PITVQVISITRSIIKDRTPLQDQIALVQLRHYLAVAYDIELQPTMISFQRQHEEMRLRLVNQNLIIQPGTQIFLMDIESAMFYLENDSVILRYVRKNQEYEVFLCKQ
;
A
#
# COMPACT_ATOMS: atom_id res chain seq x y z
N PRO A 1 -26.93 -5.33 13.32
CA PRO A 1 -26.66 -6.72 13.65
C PRO A 1 -25.20 -6.96 13.96
N ILE A 2 -25.02 -7.88 14.83
CA ILE A 2 -23.69 -8.20 15.36
C ILE A 2 -22.75 -8.65 14.25
N THR A 3 -23.26 -9.41 13.28
CA THR A 3 -22.43 -9.93 12.20
C THR A 3 -21.79 -8.82 11.39
N VAL A 4 -22.56 -7.79 11.04
CA VAL A 4 -22.03 -6.67 10.27
C VAL A 4 -21.00 -5.91 11.08
N GLN A 5 -21.27 -5.70 12.36
CA GLN A 5 -20.35 -5.03 13.26
C GLN A 5 -19.06 -5.83 13.41
N VAL A 6 -19.16 -7.15 13.50
CA VAL A 6 -17.98 -8.00 13.59
C VAL A 6 -17.08 -7.85 12.37
N ILE A 7 -17.65 -7.78 11.18
CA ILE A 7 -16.87 -7.59 9.97
C ILE A 7 -16.14 -6.25 10.00
N SER A 8 -16.82 -5.18 10.39
CA SER A 8 -16.21 -3.86 10.48
C SER A 8 -15.11 -3.84 11.53
N ILE A 9 -15.35 -4.45 12.67
CA ILE A 9 -14.37 -4.54 13.75
C ILE A 9 -13.16 -5.34 13.29
N THR A 10 -13.37 -6.41 12.54
CA THR A 10 -12.27 -7.21 12.03
C THR A 10 -11.35 -6.40 11.14
N ARG A 11 -11.92 -5.56 10.27
CA ARG A 11 -11.10 -4.67 9.45
C ARG A 11 -10.28 -3.71 10.29
N SER A 12 -10.91 -3.10 11.29
CA SER A 12 -10.21 -2.18 12.18
C SER A 12 -9.09 -2.88 12.93
N ILE A 13 -9.36 -4.10 13.40
CA ILE A 13 -8.35 -4.88 14.11
C ILE A 13 -7.17 -5.19 13.20
N ILE A 14 -7.42 -5.55 11.94
CA ILE A 14 -6.35 -5.81 10.99
C ILE A 14 -5.48 -4.57 10.81
N LYS A 15 -6.10 -3.39 10.66
CA LYS A 15 -5.34 -2.14 10.55
C LYS A 15 -4.53 -1.87 11.80
N ASP A 16 -5.14 -2.08 12.96
CA ASP A 16 -4.47 -1.83 14.24
C ASP A 16 -3.32 -2.79 14.50
N ARG A 17 -3.36 -3.96 13.83
CA ARG A 17 -2.33 -4.98 13.98
C ARG A 17 -1.19 -4.83 12.99
N THR A 18 -1.23 -3.81 12.16
CA THR A 18 -0.12 -3.58 11.23
C THR A 18 1.18 -3.46 12.04
N PRO A 19 2.19 -4.26 11.73
CA PRO A 19 3.46 -4.22 12.48
C PRO A 19 4.07 -2.83 12.49
N LEU A 20 4.73 -2.47 13.57
CA LEU A 20 5.33 -1.15 13.71
C LEU A 20 6.29 -0.82 12.56
N GLN A 21 7.09 -1.80 12.15
CA GLN A 21 8.01 -1.60 11.03
C GLN A 21 7.26 -1.25 9.75
N ASP A 22 6.13 -1.93 9.51
CA ASP A 22 5.30 -1.64 8.35
C ASP A 22 4.68 -0.24 8.47
N GLN A 23 4.25 0.16 9.66
CA GLN A 23 3.69 1.49 9.86
C GLN A 23 4.69 2.58 9.52
N ILE A 24 5.93 2.41 9.94
CA ILE A 24 7.00 3.36 9.64
C ILE A 24 7.25 3.43 8.13
N ALA A 25 7.35 2.27 7.50
CA ALA A 25 7.56 2.19 6.05
C ALA A 25 6.40 2.83 5.28
N LEU A 26 5.17 2.61 5.74
CA LEU A 26 3.98 3.17 5.09
C LEU A 26 3.91 4.68 5.24
N VAL A 27 4.36 5.23 6.36
CA VAL A 27 4.44 6.68 6.51
C VAL A 27 5.41 7.27 5.48
N GLN A 28 6.57 6.64 5.30
CA GLN A 28 7.53 7.08 4.30
C GLN A 28 6.95 6.97 2.89
N LEU A 29 6.26 5.88 2.61
CA LEU A 29 5.63 5.67 1.30
C LEU A 29 4.57 6.73 1.04
N ARG A 30 3.77 7.07 2.04
CA ARG A 30 2.76 8.13 1.89
C ARG A 30 3.40 9.48 1.60
N HIS A 31 4.57 9.75 2.17
CA HIS A 31 5.30 10.98 1.87
C HIS A 31 5.75 11.03 0.41
N TYR A 32 6.20 9.91 -0.13
CA TYR A 32 6.53 9.83 -1.55
C TYR A 32 5.31 10.15 -2.41
N LEU A 33 4.19 9.54 -2.07
CA LEU A 33 2.98 9.68 -2.88
C LEU A 33 2.31 11.03 -2.68
N ALA A 34 2.52 11.68 -1.54
CA ALA A 34 1.93 12.99 -1.27
C ALA A 34 2.45 14.06 -2.22
N VAL A 35 3.69 13.93 -2.70
CA VAL A 35 4.28 14.88 -3.66
C VAL A 35 4.28 14.34 -5.08
N ALA A 36 3.69 13.17 -5.29
CA ALA A 36 3.60 12.56 -6.61
C ALA A 36 2.46 13.20 -7.42
N TYR A 37 2.62 13.17 -8.73
CA TYR A 37 1.57 13.62 -9.64
C TYR A 37 1.50 12.65 -10.82
N ASP A 38 0.44 12.79 -11.63
CA ASP A 38 0.18 11.90 -12.77
C ASP A 38 0.16 10.43 -12.31
N ILE A 39 -0.57 10.18 -11.25
CA ILE A 39 -0.66 8.83 -10.68
C ILE A 39 -1.53 7.95 -11.54
N GLU A 40 -0.98 6.84 -12.01
CA GLU A 40 -1.72 5.83 -12.76
C GLU A 40 -1.79 4.55 -11.94
N LEU A 41 -2.99 4.08 -11.71
CA LEU A 41 -3.24 2.92 -10.86
C LEU A 41 -3.51 1.70 -11.71
N GLN A 42 -2.75 0.63 -11.45
CA GLN A 42 -3.00 -0.70 -11.98
C GLN A 42 -3.09 -1.66 -10.80
N PRO A 43 -3.74 -2.83 -10.97
CA PRO A 43 -3.91 -3.73 -9.83
C PRO A 43 -2.59 -4.18 -9.18
N THR A 44 -1.52 -4.26 -9.95
CA THR A 44 -0.23 -4.76 -9.44
C THR A 44 0.86 -3.69 -9.37
N MET A 45 0.55 -2.45 -9.78
CA MET A 45 1.59 -1.43 -9.87
C MET A 45 0.95 -0.04 -9.84
N ILE A 46 1.64 0.90 -9.21
CA ILE A 46 1.29 2.31 -9.31
C ILE A 46 2.45 3.02 -9.99
N SER A 47 2.15 3.71 -11.09
CA SER A 47 3.11 4.58 -11.76
C SER A 47 2.83 6.03 -11.39
N PHE A 48 3.85 6.81 -11.15
CA PHE A 48 3.67 8.21 -10.79
C PHE A 48 4.91 9.02 -11.15
N GLN A 49 4.75 10.33 -11.19
CA GLN A 49 5.83 11.27 -11.44
C GLN A 49 6.21 11.95 -10.14
N ARG A 50 7.49 12.09 -9.90
CA ARG A 50 8.01 12.80 -8.74
C ARG A 50 9.30 13.51 -9.16
N GLN A 51 9.33 14.83 -9.02
CA GLN A 51 10.50 15.62 -9.40
C GLN A 51 10.93 15.38 -10.86
N HIS A 52 9.95 15.32 -11.76
CA HIS A 52 10.16 15.09 -13.20
C HIS A 52 10.75 13.73 -13.54
N GLU A 53 10.64 12.77 -12.62
CA GLU A 53 11.11 11.41 -12.84
C GLU A 53 9.95 10.45 -12.69
N GLU A 54 9.83 9.51 -13.64
CA GLU A 54 8.81 8.49 -13.57
C GLU A 54 9.22 7.42 -12.57
N MET A 55 8.34 7.11 -11.65
CA MET A 55 8.59 6.11 -10.61
C MET A 55 7.49 5.07 -10.61
N ARG A 56 7.81 3.88 -10.14
CA ARG A 56 6.87 2.76 -10.08
C ARG A 56 6.96 2.07 -8.73
N LEU A 57 5.81 1.89 -8.12
CA LEU A 57 5.67 1.12 -6.89
C LEU A 57 5.09 -0.25 -7.25
N ARG A 58 5.81 -1.32 -6.94
CA ARG A 58 5.38 -2.66 -7.31
C ARG A 58 6.01 -3.70 -6.41
N LEU A 59 5.47 -4.92 -6.48
CA LEU A 59 6.01 -6.07 -5.75
C LEU A 59 7.01 -6.81 -6.63
N VAL A 60 8.24 -6.95 -6.14
CA VAL A 60 9.32 -7.67 -6.84
C VAL A 60 10.01 -8.57 -5.83
N ASN A 61 10.08 -9.87 -6.13
CA ASN A 61 10.74 -10.85 -5.27
C ASN A 61 10.24 -10.77 -3.83
N GLN A 62 8.92 -10.65 -3.67
CA GLN A 62 8.25 -10.59 -2.37
C GLN A 62 8.58 -9.32 -1.58
N ASN A 63 9.10 -8.30 -2.24
CA ASN A 63 9.34 -7.00 -1.63
C ASN A 63 8.55 -5.93 -2.35
N LEU A 64 7.94 -5.04 -1.59
CA LEU A 64 7.27 -3.87 -2.15
C LEU A 64 8.31 -2.76 -2.30
N ILE A 65 8.59 -2.37 -3.54
CA ILE A 65 9.69 -1.46 -3.85
C ILE A 65 9.23 -0.31 -4.72
N ILE A 66 10.01 0.76 -4.72
CA ILE A 66 9.90 1.84 -5.70
C ILE A 66 11.13 1.80 -6.60
N GLN A 67 10.89 1.87 -7.90
CA GLN A 67 11.92 1.96 -8.94
C GLN A 67 11.81 3.30 -9.64
N PRO A 68 12.89 3.86 -10.17
CA PRO A 68 14.27 3.35 -10.17
C PRO A 68 14.94 3.50 -8.81
N GLY A 69 16.09 2.84 -8.64
CA GLY A 69 16.86 2.92 -7.41
C GLY A 69 16.53 1.87 -6.37
N THR A 70 15.51 1.08 -6.59
CA THR A 70 15.12 -0.05 -5.74
C THR A 70 15.12 0.28 -4.25
N GLN A 71 14.18 1.12 -3.84
CA GLN A 71 13.96 1.38 -2.42
C GLN A 71 12.89 0.41 -1.90
N ILE A 72 13.25 -0.38 -0.89
CA ILE A 72 12.35 -1.40 -0.33
C ILE A 72 11.56 -0.79 0.82
N PHE A 73 10.23 -0.93 0.77
CA PHE A 73 9.34 -0.46 1.83
C PHE A 73 8.82 -1.60 2.69
N LEU A 74 8.37 -2.67 2.07
CA LEU A 74 7.84 -3.83 2.78
C LEU A 74 8.53 -5.08 2.27
N MET A 75 8.84 -6.00 3.18
CA MET A 75 9.51 -7.25 2.85
C MET A 75 8.62 -8.45 3.18
N ASP A 76 8.92 -9.58 2.54
CA ASP A 76 8.23 -10.85 2.79
C ASP A 76 6.73 -10.75 2.52
N ILE A 77 6.37 -10.07 1.45
CA ILE A 77 4.98 -9.90 1.02
C ILE A 77 4.63 -11.01 0.04
N GLU A 78 3.61 -11.79 0.35
CA GLU A 78 3.17 -12.87 -0.52
C GLU A 78 2.45 -12.34 -1.74
N SER A 79 1.61 -11.33 -1.56
CA SER A 79 0.91 -10.69 -2.65
C SER A 79 0.56 -9.27 -2.28
N ALA A 80 0.35 -8.44 -3.30
CA ALA A 80 -0.03 -7.05 -3.11
C ALA A 80 -0.94 -6.64 -4.26
N MET A 81 -1.95 -5.84 -3.93
CA MET A 81 -2.90 -5.32 -4.90
C MET A 81 -3.23 -3.87 -4.55
N PHE A 82 -3.36 -3.05 -5.58
CA PHE A 82 -3.76 -1.66 -5.42
C PHE A 82 -5.14 -1.46 -6.03
N TYR A 83 -5.98 -0.66 -5.37
CA TYR A 83 -7.29 -0.34 -5.91
C TYR A 83 -7.76 1.00 -5.39
N LEU A 84 -8.79 1.53 -6.06
CA LEU A 84 -9.41 2.79 -5.67
C LEU A 84 -10.67 2.52 -4.88
N GLU A 85 -10.84 3.29 -3.81
CA GLU A 85 -12.07 3.29 -3.02
C GLU A 85 -12.34 4.74 -2.62
N ASN A 86 -13.42 5.34 -3.16
CA ASN A 86 -13.80 6.72 -2.89
C ASN A 86 -12.64 7.70 -3.13
N ASP A 87 -12.00 7.58 -4.29
CA ASP A 87 -10.85 8.41 -4.69
C ASP A 87 -9.62 8.21 -3.82
N SER A 88 -9.62 7.18 -3.00
CA SER A 88 -8.45 6.82 -2.18
C SER A 88 -7.76 5.62 -2.79
N VAL A 89 -6.43 5.69 -2.85
CA VAL A 89 -5.62 4.55 -3.29
C VAL A 89 -5.35 3.68 -2.07
N ILE A 90 -5.76 2.43 -2.18
CA ILE A 90 -5.66 1.46 -1.09
C ILE A 90 -4.68 0.36 -1.51
N LEU A 91 -3.79 0.00 -0.61
CA LEU A 91 -2.93 -1.16 -0.77
C LEU A 91 -3.46 -2.30 0.09
N ARG A 92 -3.68 -3.44 -0.54
CA ARG A 92 -3.99 -4.68 0.16
C ARG A 92 -2.82 -5.63 -0.03
N TYR A 93 -2.24 -6.07 1.06
CA TYR A 93 -1.13 -7.02 0.97
C TYR A 93 -1.30 -8.16 1.96
N VAL A 94 -0.64 -9.27 1.65
CA VAL A 94 -0.71 -10.49 2.46
C VAL A 94 0.69 -10.86 2.92
N ARG A 95 0.82 -11.10 4.22
CA ARG A 95 2.06 -11.58 4.82
C ARG A 95 1.72 -12.65 5.84
N LYS A 96 2.37 -13.82 5.72
CA LYS A 96 2.17 -14.93 6.66
C LYS A 96 0.69 -15.27 6.84
N ASN A 97 -0.02 -15.36 5.71
CA ASN A 97 -1.44 -15.68 5.68
C ASN A 97 -2.34 -14.64 6.36
N GLN A 98 -1.82 -13.46 6.64
CA GLN A 98 -2.62 -12.36 7.16
C GLN A 98 -2.75 -11.28 6.10
N GLU A 99 -3.96 -10.77 5.95
CA GLU A 99 -4.28 -9.74 4.98
C GLU A 99 -4.34 -8.40 5.65
N TYR A 100 -3.67 -7.42 5.05
CA TYR A 100 -3.65 -6.05 5.54
C TYR A 100 -4.16 -5.12 4.46
N GLU A 101 -4.83 -4.07 4.88
CA GLU A 101 -5.40 -3.08 3.97
C GLU A 101 -5.05 -1.71 4.51
N VAL A 102 -4.34 -0.92 3.71
CA VAL A 102 -3.85 0.38 4.17
C VAL A 102 -4.12 1.46 3.13
N PHE A 103 -4.38 2.66 3.61
CA PHE A 103 -4.54 3.83 2.78
C PHE A 103 -3.16 4.37 2.36
N LEU A 104 -3.00 4.70 1.08
CA LEU A 104 -1.75 5.28 0.60
C LEU A 104 -1.89 6.78 0.29
N CYS A 105 -2.85 7.14 -0.53
CA CYS A 105 -3.01 8.54 -0.94
C CYS A 105 -4.36 8.72 -1.60
N LYS A 106 -4.71 9.97 -1.87
CA LYS A 106 -5.85 10.29 -2.72
C LYS A 106 -5.39 10.49 -4.15
N GLN A 107 -6.25 10.10 -5.06
CA GLN A 107 -5.96 10.27 -6.48
C GLN A 107 -6.57 11.55 -7.02
#